data_9087f03c80158a44170b95cc064f7814
#
_entry.id   9087f03c80158a44170b95cc064f7814
#
_cell.length_a   1.000
_cell.length_b   1.000
_cell.length_c   1.000
_cell.angle_alpha   90.00
_cell.angle_beta   90.00
_cell.angle_gamma   90.00
#
_symmetry.space_group_name_H-M   'P 1'
#
loop_
_entity.id
_entity.type
_entity.pdbx_description
1 polymer ?
#
loop_
_entity_poly.entity_id
_entity_poly.type
_entity_poly.pdbx_seq_one_letter_code
_entity_poly.pdbx_strand_id
1 'polypeptide(L)'
;DEEHIARQKPVLSVELKAALALRAAQKKATPSFRRTEWFRYKRLSRSGWRKPHGMDNKQRRNFKYRGSLVRIGHGKVNAASGLHPSGFEEVMVHNTRDLDQIDAETQAARIGATVGGRKRENIHARADELGIRVLNRRRER
;
A
#
# COMPACT_ATOMS: atom_id res chain seq x y z
N ASP A 1 18.38 -26.52 -10.28
CA ASP A 1 17.57 -26.20 -9.09
C ASP A 1 17.89 -24.77 -8.67
N GLU A 2 17.02 -23.83 -9.05
CA GLU A 2 17.11 -22.44 -8.57
C GLU A 2 16.75 -22.43 -7.09
N GLU A 3 17.72 -22.17 -6.23
CA GLU A 3 17.49 -22.01 -4.80
C GLU A 3 16.50 -20.84 -4.57
N HIS A 4 15.33 -21.14 -4.04
CA HIS A 4 14.32 -20.14 -3.72
C HIS A 4 14.81 -19.30 -2.54
N ILE A 5 15.41 -18.15 -2.81
CA ILE A 5 15.82 -17.20 -1.79
C ILE A 5 14.56 -16.58 -1.17
N ALA A 6 14.30 -16.92 0.07
CA ALA A 6 13.17 -16.37 0.81
C ALA A 6 13.32 -14.85 0.97
N ARG A 7 12.27 -14.10 0.64
CA ARG A 7 12.27 -12.64 0.82
C ARG A 7 12.37 -12.30 2.31
N GLN A 8 13.18 -11.31 2.63
CA GLN A 8 13.26 -10.76 3.98
C GLN A 8 11.89 -10.33 4.49
N LYS A 9 11.64 -10.64 5.76
CA LYS A 9 10.43 -10.25 6.48
C LYS A 9 10.84 -9.37 7.66
N PRO A 10 9.98 -8.41 8.07
CA PRO A 10 10.27 -7.57 9.23
C PRO A 10 10.18 -8.36 10.53
N VAL A 11 10.92 -7.90 11.53
CA VAL A 11 10.75 -8.35 12.92
C VAL A 11 9.54 -7.62 13.49
N LEU A 12 8.49 -8.36 13.85
CA LEU A 12 7.22 -7.80 14.31
C LEU A 12 6.90 -8.28 15.71
N SER A 13 6.47 -7.37 16.58
CA SER A 13 5.88 -7.71 17.87
C SER A 13 4.56 -8.45 17.70
N VAL A 14 4.14 -9.19 18.73
CA VAL A 14 2.85 -9.90 18.71
C VAL A 14 1.69 -8.93 18.52
N GLU A 15 1.74 -7.80 19.19
CA GLU A 15 0.72 -6.74 19.10
C GLU A 15 0.63 -6.16 17.68
N LEU A 16 1.78 -5.89 17.04
CA LEU A 16 1.82 -5.36 15.68
C LEU A 16 1.32 -6.38 14.64
N LYS A 17 1.61 -7.66 14.82
CA LYS A 17 1.04 -8.73 13.99
C LYS A 17 -0.48 -8.78 14.08
N ALA A 18 -1.02 -8.69 15.30
CA ALA A 18 -2.46 -8.64 15.53
C ALA A 18 -3.10 -7.39 14.89
N ALA A 19 -2.48 -6.22 15.03
CA ALA A 19 -2.92 -4.98 14.42
C ALA A 19 -2.93 -5.04 12.88
N LEU A 20 -1.91 -5.65 12.27
CA LEU A 20 -1.85 -5.86 10.81
C LEU A 20 -2.95 -6.81 10.32
N ALA A 21 -3.20 -7.91 11.03
CA ALA A 21 -4.28 -8.84 10.73
C ALA A 21 -5.65 -8.17 10.83
N LEU A 22 -5.88 -7.39 11.88
CA LEU A 22 -7.12 -6.63 12.07
C LEU A 22 -7.30 -5.58 10.96
N ARG A 23 -6.24 -4.85 10.59
CA ARG A 23 -6.27 -3.92 9.47
C ARG A 23 -6.64 -4.61 8.16
N ALA A 24 -6.08 -5.80 7.89
CA ALA A 24 -6.39 -6.58 6.69
C ALA A 24 -7.86 -7.02 6.67
N ALA A 25 -8.40 -7.49 7.79
CA ALA A 25 -9.81 -7.84 7.95
C ALA A 25 -10.72 -6.62 7.73
N GLN A 26 -10.41 -5.48 8.34
CA GLN A 26 -11.14 -4.23 8.14
C GLN A 26 -11.10 -3.76 6.69
N LYS A 27 -9.95 -3.88 6.01
CA LYS A 27 -9.82 -3.52 4.59
C LYS A 27 -10.70 -4.41 3.71
N LYS A 28 -10.77 -5.71 4.01
CA LYS A 28 -11.63 -6.66 3.29
C LYS A 28 -13.11 -6.37 3.51
N ALA A 29 -13.50 -5.99 4.72
CA ALA A 29 -14.89 -5.66 5.07
C ALA A 29 -15.33 -4.26 4.60
N THR A 30 -14.39 -3.33 4.36
CA THR A 30 -14.71 -1.97 3.93
C THR A 30 -15.23 -1.97 2.50
N PRO A 31 -16.37 -1.26 2.20
CA PRO A 31 -16.88 -1.13 0.85
C PRO A 31 -15.87 -0.47 -0.09
N SER A 32 -15.89 -0.88 -1.35
CA SER A 32 -15.15 -0.19 -2.41
C SER A 32 -15.89 1.07 -2.82
N PHE A 33 -15.66 2.19 -2.15
CA PHE A 33 -16.31 3.46 -2.45
C PHE A 33 -16.15 3.85 -3.92
N ARG A 34 -17.19 3.63 -4.69
CA ARG A 34 -17.21 3.89 -6.13
C ARG A 34 -18.16 5.01 -6.48
N ARG A 35 -17.86 5.70 -7.57
CA ARG A 35 -18.72 6.76 -8.10
C ARG A 35 -20.08 6.20 -8.52
N THR A 36 -21.15 6.98 -8.33
CA THR A 36 -22.50 6.65 -8.79
C THR A 36 -22.46 6.24 -10.27
N GLU A 37 -23.13 5.14 -10.62
CA GLU A 37 -23.22 4.60 -11.98
C GLU A 37 -21.89 4.17 -12.63
N TRP A 38 -20.87 3.88 -11.81
CA TRP A 38 -19.58 3.36 -12.27
C TRP A 38 -19.70 2.10 -13.15
N PHE A 39 -20.70 1.28 -12.90
CA PHE A 39 -20.97 0.04 -13.65
C PHE A 39 -21.60 0.30 -15.02
N ARG A 40 -22.23 1.45 -15.24
CA ARG A 40 -22.89 1.83 -16.48
C ARG A 40 -21.96 2.49 -17.50
N TYR A 41 -21.08 3.37 -17.03
CA TYR A 41 -20.26 4.22 -17.87
C TYR A 41 -18.78 3.96 -17.68
N LYS A 42 -18.10 3.56 -18.74
CA LYS A 42 -16.66 3.28 -18.74
C LYS A 42 -15.83 4.45 -18.22
N ARG A 43 -16.19 5.69 -18.55
CA ARG A 43 -15.52 6.88 -18.01
C ARG A 43 -15.65 7.01 -16.48
N LEU A 44 -16.79 6.61 -15.91
CA LEU A 44 -17.05 6.68 -14.46
C LEU A 44 -16.41 5.52 -13.71
N SER A 45 -16.27 4.34 -14.32
CA SER A 45 -15.59 3.21 -13.70
C SER A 45 -14.09 3.45 -13.46
N ARG A 46 -13.48 4.32 -14.27
CA ARG A 46 -12.07 4.70 -14.19
C ARG A 46 -11.80 5.89 -13.27
N SER A 47 -12.85 6.64 -12.89
CA SER A 47 -12.72 7.80 -12.01
C SER A 47 -12.70 7.38 -10.53
N GLY A 48 -12.06 8.20 -9.69
CA GLY A 48 -12.08 8.04 -8.24
C GLY A 48 -13.45 8.37 -7.62
N TRP A 49 -13.54 8.19 -6.32
CA TRP A 49 -14.71 8.58 -5.54
C TRP A 49 -15.07 10.05 -5.72
N ARG A 50 -16.36 10.30 -5.90
CA ARG A 50 -16.95 11.64 -5.83
C ARG A 50 -18.19 11.58 -4.94
N LYS A 51 -18.28 12.49 -3.97
CA LYS A 51 -19.45 12.58 -3.08
C LYS A 51 -20.70 12.94 -3.88
N PRO A 52 -21.77 12.13 -3.84
CA PRO A 52 -23.00 12.46 -4.55
C PRO A 52 -23.70 13.65 -3.89
N HIS A 53 -24.15 14.62 -4.70
CA HIS A 53 -24.78 15.86 -4.23
C HIS A 53 -26.07 16.22 -4.97
N GLY A 54 -26.42 15.50 -6.04
CA GLY A 54 -27.66 15.73 -6.78
C GLY A 54 -28.92 15.46 -5.92
N MET A 55 -29.98 16.25 -6.09
CA MET A 55 -31.21 16.14 -5.28
C MET A 55 -31.86 14.76 -5.42
N ASP A 56 -31.88 14.18 -6.61
CA ASP A 56 -32.48 12.86 -6.89
C ASP A 56 -31.46 11.72 -6.90
N ASN A 57 -30.21 11.98 -6.51
CA ASN A 57 -29.20 10.95 -6.46
C ASN A 57 -29.52 9.93 -5.36
N LYS A 58 -29.83 8.71 -5.78
CA LYS A 58 -30.26 7.64 -4.88
C LYS A 58 -29.17 7.16 -3.93
N GLN A 59 -27.89 7.27 -4.34
CA GLN A 59 -26.77 7.00 -3.45
C GLN A 59 -26.69 8.05 -2.32
N ARG A 60 -26.91 9.34 -2.62
CA ARG A 60 -27.01 10.38 -1.59
C ARG A 60 -28.17 10.13 -0.61
N ARG A 61 -29.28 9.63 -1.13
CA ARG A 61 -30.49 9.30 -0.34
C ARG A 61 -30.39 7.96 0.42
N ASN A 62 -29.25 7.27 0.36
CA ASN A 62 -28.98 6.01 1.05
C ASN A 62 -29.90 4.83 0.66
N PHE A 63 -30.29 4.73 -0.57
CA PHE A 63 -30.98 3.53 -1.03
C PHE A 63 -30.06 2.32 -0.95
N LYS A 64 -30.51 1.25 -0.31
CA LYS A 64 -29.71 0.06 0.00
C LYS A 64 -29.09 -0.64 -1.22
N TYR A 65 -29.74 -0.57 -2.38
CA TYR A 65 -29.25 -1.17 -3.62
C TYR A 65 -28.17 -0.34 -4.32
N ARG A 66 -27.89 0.86 -3.84
CA ARG A 66 -26.76 1.69 -4.29
C ARG A 66 -25.54 1.50 -3.39
N GLY A 67 -24.37 1.84 -3.91
CA GLY A 67 -23.12 1.74 -3.16
C GLY A 67 -23.11 2.59 -1.89
N SER A 68 -22.30 2.19 -0.95
CA SER A 68 -22.15 2.88 0.33
C SER A 68 -21.52 4.26 0.18
N LEU A 69 -21.95 5.20 1.03
CA LEU A 69 -21.27 6.49 1.19
C LEU A 69 -20.04 6.34 2.10
N VAL A 70 -19.04 7.19 1.86
CA VAL A 70 -17.94 7.36 2.81
C VAL A 70 -18.45 8.01 4.07
N ARG A 71 -18.31 7.34 5.22
CA ARG A 71 -18.79 7.79 6.54
C ARG A 71 -17.75 7.53 7.62
N ILE A 72 -17.91 8.14 8.76
CA ILE A 72 -17.21 7.80 10.01
C ILE A 72 -17.49 6.33 10.35
N GLY A 73 -16.48 5.62 10.86
CA GLY A 73 -16.57 4.19 11.19
C GLY A 73 -15.83 3.28 10.21
N HIS A 74 -15.33 3.80 9.08
CA HIS A 74 -14.48 3.06 8.15
C HIS A 74 -12.97 3.29 8.41
N GLY A 75 -12.60 3.84 9.54
CA GLY A 75 -11.22 4.01 9.98
C GLY A 75 -10.48 2.70 10.14
N LYS A 76 -9.16 2.77 10.16
CA LYS A 76 -8.27 1.62 10.33
C LYS A 76 -7.53 1.71 11.67
N VAL A 77 -6.93 0.60 12.09
CA VAL A 77 -6.13 0.53 13.32
C VAL A 77 -4.91 1.46 13.21
N ASN A 78 -4.77 2.38 14.17
CA ASN A 78 -3.68 3.36 14.18
C ASN A 78 -2.30 2.71 14.31
N ALA A 79 -2.16 1.66 15.11
CA ALA A 79 -0.90 0.96 15.32
C ALA A 79 -0.30 0.38 14.01
N ALA A 80 -1.14 0.04 13.04
CA ALA A 80 -0.71 -0.45 11.73
C ALA A 80 -0.81 0.62 10.62
N SER A 81 -1.06 1.88 10.97
CA SER A 81 -1.19 2.98 10.01
C SER A 81 0.13 3.25 9.32
N GLY A 82 0.10 3.54 8.02
CA GLY A 82 1.30 3.88 7.24
C GLY A 82 2.23 2.70 6.90
N LEU A 83 2.07 1.54 7.52
CA LEU A 83 2.94 0.40 7.23
C LEU A 83 2.58 -0.29 5.90
N HIS A 84 3.58 -0.85 5.26
CA HIS A 84 3.39 -1.78 4.16
C HIS A 84 2.59 -3.02 4.65
N PRO A 85 1.80 -3.72 3.80
CA PRO A 85 1.08 -4.93 4.20
C PRO A 85 1.94 -6.03 4.83
N SER A 86 3.23 -6.10 4.50
CA SER A 86 4.19 -7.01 5.13
C SER A 86 4.59 -6.63 6.56
N GLY A 87 4.32 -5.40 6.98
CA GLY A 87 4.69 -4.85 8.28
C GLY A 87 5.89 -3.92 8.27
N PHE A 88 6.61 -3.79 7.17
CA PHE A 88 7.69 -2.82 7.03
C PHE A 88 7.17 -1.37 6.99
N GLU A 89 7.91 -0.48 7.60
CA GLU A 89 7.81 0.96 7.36
C GLU A 89 8.50 1.29 6.02
N GLU A 90 7.82 2.03 5.14
CA GLU A 90 8.36 2.39 3.83
C GLU A 90 9.20 3.66 3.90
N VAL A 91 10.48 3.56 3.53
CA VAL A 91 11.39 4.70 3.42
C VAL A 91 11.70 4.97 1.96
N MET A 92 11.49 6.20 1.51
CA MET A 92 11.80 6.61 0.13
C MET A 92 13.30 6.82 -0.04
N VAL A 93 13.87 6.21 -1.09
CA VAL A 93 15.30 6.22 -1.37
C VAL A 93 15.57 6.80 -2.77
N HIS A 94 16.49 7.75 -2.86
CA HIS A 94 16.92 8.35 -4.11
C HIS A 94 18.42 8.10 -4.40
N ASN A 95 19.19 7.80 -3.37
CA ASN A 95 20.64 7.59 -3.44
C ASN A 95 21.06 6.37 -2.61
N THR A 96 22.26 5.88 -2.84
CA THR A 96 22.85 4.80 -2.01
C THR A 96 23.09 5.21 -0.56
N ARG A 97 23.36 6.51 -0.30
CA ARG A 97 23.56 7.05 1.06
C ARG A 97 22.30 7.00 1.90
N ASP A 98 21.13 7.10 1.27
CA ASP A 98 19.85 7.03 1.98
C ASP A 98 19.63 5.65 2.61
N LEU A 99 20.27 4.60 2.05
CA LEU A 99 20.20 3.24 2.59
C LEU A 99 20.95 3.06 3.91
N ASP A 100 22.02 3.83 4.14
CA ASP A 100 22.83 3.71 5.35
C ASP A 100 22.07 4.16 6.62
N GLN A 101 20.94 4.85 6.44
CA GLN A 101 20.07 5.31 7.52
C GLN A 101 18.87 4.38 7.81
N ILE A 102 18.71 3.32 7.01
CA ILE A 102 17.57 2.42 7.09
C ILE A 102 17.86 1.26 8.04
N ASP A 103 16.93 1.01 8.94
CA ASP A 103 16.94 -0.19 9.77
C ASP A 103 16.38 -1.39 8.99
N ALA A 104 17.23 -2.38 8.71
CA ALA A 104 16.86 -3.55 7.92
C ALA A 104 15.78 -4.44 8.59
N GLU A 105 15.63 -4.37 9.93
CA GLU A 105 14.67 -5.20 10.67
C GLU A 105 13.24 -4.66 10.61
N THR A 106 13.08 -3.34 10.59
CA THR A 106 11.77 -2.67 10.71
C THR A 106 11.36 -1.91 9.46
N GLN A 107 12.34 -1.46 8.68
CA GLN A 107 12.13 -0.59 7.51
C GLN A 107 12.45 -1.29 6.19
N ALA A 108 11.83 -0.82 5.12
CA ALA A 108 12.12 -1.29 3.77
C ALA A 108 12.24 -0.10 2.80
N ALA A 109 13.19 -0.21 1.87
CA ALA A 109 13.44 0.83 0.89
C ALA A 109 12.43 0.80 -0.26
N ARG A 110 11.97 1.97 -0.67
CA ARG A 110 11.22 2.18 -1.92
C ARG A 110 11.97 3.18 -2.78
N ILE A 111 12.46 2.75 -3.93
CA ILE A 111 13.21 3.60 -4.85
C ILE A 111 12.26 4.57 -5.54
N GLY A 112 12.59 5.85 -5.54
CA GLY A 112 11.83 6.92 -6.18
C GLY A 112 11.63 6.71 -7.68
N ALA A 113 10.52 7.21 -8.22
CA ALA A 113 10.18 7.05 -9.63
C ALA A 113 11.17 7.75 -10.58
N THR A 114 11.76 8.86 -10.13
CA THR A 114 12.71 9.68 -10.89
C THR A 114 14.14 9.10 -10.95
N VAL A 115 14.41 8.06 -10.16
CA VAL A 115 15.75 7.42 -10.14
C VAL A 115 15.98 6.63 -11.43
N GLY A 116 17.06 6.93 -12.16
CA GLY A 116 17.44 6.28 -13.42
C GLY A 116 18.00 4.86 -13.22
N GLY A 117 18.17 4.10 -14.32
CA GLY A 117 18.58 2.70 -14.32
C GLY A 117 19.89 2.46 -13.58
N ARG A 118 20.99 3.14 -13.97
CA ARG A 118 22.31 3.00 -13.33
C ARG A 118 22.27 3.20 -11.81
N LYS A 119 21.56 4.24 -11.33
CA LYS A 119 21.42 4.48 -9.89
C LYS A 119 20.62 3.37 -9.21
N ARG A 120 19.60 2.81 -9.89
CA ARG A 120 18.82 1.69 -9.35
C ARG A 120 19.68 0.45 -9.14
N GLU A 121 20.52 0.12 -10.10
CA GLU A 121 21.45 -1.02 -9.99
C GLU A 121 22.39 -0.85 -8.79
N ASN A 122 22.99 0.33 -8.64
CA ASN A 122 23.83 0.64 -7.47
C ASN A 122 23.07 0.56 -6.14
N ILE A 123 21.81 1.06 -6.10
CA ILE A 123 20.96 0.96 -4.92
C ILE A 123 20.60 -0.50 -4.62
N HIS A 124 20.33 -1.32 -5.64
CA HIS A 124 20.05 -2.74 -5.43
C HIS A 124 21.26 -3.49 -4.89
N ALA A 125 22.44 -3.29 -5.46
CA ALA A 125 23.68 -3.89 -4.98
C ALA A 125 23.96 -3.51 -3.52
N ARG A 126 23.85 -2.21 -3.19
CA ARG A 126 24.06 -1.74 -1.81
C ARG A 126 23.01 -2.24 -0.84
N ALA A 127 21.75 -2.33 -1.25
CA ALA A 127 20.67 -2.87 -0.42
C ALA A 127 20.88 -4.38 -0.13
N ASP A 128 21.38 -5.13 -1.11
CA ASP A 128 21.71 -6.56 -0.93
C ASP A 128 22.89 -6.73 0.05
N GLU A 129 23.92 -5.87 -0.01
CA GLU A 129 25.03 -5.86 0.95
C GLU A 129 24.57 -5.57 2.38
N LEU A 130 23.67 -4.58 2.57
CA LEU A 130 23.14 -4.17 3.87
C LEU A 130 22.00 -5.06 4.35
N GLY A 131 21.53 -5.99 3.54
CA GLY A 131 20.41 -6.84 3.87
C GLY A 131 19.06 -6.09 3.93
N ILE A 132 18.91 -4.97 3.22
CA ILE A 132 17.70 -4.15 3.21
C ILE A 132 16.75 -4.61 2.10
N ARG A 133 15.49 -4.82 2.44
CA ARG A 133 14.47 -5.18 1.45
C ARG A 133 14.08 -3.99 0.59
N VAL A 134 14.15 -4.16 -0.74
CA VAL A 134 13.62 -3.21 -1.72
C VAL A 134 12.23 -3.66 -2.18
N LEU A 135 11.21 -2.82 -1.95
CA LEU A 135 9.80 -3.15 -2.21
C LEU A 135 9.42 -3.13 -3.70
N ASN A 136 10.07 -2.29 -4.49
CA ASN A 136 9.78 -2.09 -5.92
C ASN A 136 10.90 -2.57 -6.84
N ARG A 137 11.57 -3.65 -6.48
CA ARG A 137 12.57 -4.30 -7.33
C ARG A 137 11.90 -4.78 -8.62
N ARG A 138 12.46 -4.42 -9.78
CA ARG A 138 12.00 -4.97 -11.05
C ARG A 138 12.42 -6.44 -11.13
N ARG A 139 11.51 -7.28 -11.61
CA ARG A 139 11.88 -8.64 -12.01
C ARG A 139 12.72 -8.52 -13.28
N GLU A 140 13.85 -9.19 -13.32
CA GLU A 140 14.56 -9.42 -14.55
C GLU A 140 13.65 -10.25 -15.47
N ARG A 141 13.54 -9.80 -16.73
CA ARG A 141 12.72 -10.50 -17.74
C ARG A 141 13.55 -11.55 -18.41
#